data_3a79135a9bf840af9a4a68efb59dfb14
#
_entry.id   3a79135a9bf840af9a4a68efb59dfb14
#
_cell.length_a   1.000
_cell.length_b   1.000
_cell.length_c   1.000
_cell.angle_alpha   90.00
_cell.angle_beta   90.00
_cell.angle_gamma   90.00
#
_symmetry.space_group_name_H-M   'P 1'
#
loop_
_entity.id
_entity.type
_entity.pdbx_description
1 polymer ?
#
loop_
_entity_poly.entity_id
_entity_poly.type
_entity_poly.pdbx_seq_one_letter_code
_entity_poly.pdbx_strand_id
1 'polypeptide(L)'
;MTEKTPRNALVTGAGQRIGRAIVFDLARAGWSVAVHYHHSADEARNLIKEVTDAGGEAVAVPADLGIEEQASALLPAAEAAIGPIVCLINNASTFESDTIKTATRETWDAHLEVNLRAPFLLSQAFHKALPDGAHGNIINIIDQRVWNLTPDFTTYTLSKAGLWGLTQILARALAPAVRVNGIGPGPTLQSVHQNADDFAEEWKVMPLARQVQPEDICRAVRFILKSPAVTGQMIAVDAGQHMGMR
;
A
#
# COMPACT_ATOMS: atom_id res chain seq x y z
N MET A 1 1.21 34.61 -5.93
CA MET A 1 2.16 33.50 -5.77
C MET A 1 1.31 32.26 -5.62
N THR A 2 1.28 31.38 -6.60
CA THR A 2 0.56 30.09 -6.48
C THR A 2 1.30 29.27 -5.44
N GLU A 3 0.72 29.07 -4.26
CA GLU A 3 1.24 28.12 -3.28
C GLU A 3 1.44 26.77 -3.99
N LYS A 4 2.67 26.28 -3.91
CA LYS A 4 3.00 24.96 -4.46
C LYS A 4 2.20 23.93 -3.67
N THR A 5 1.34 23.18 -4.32
CA THR A 5 0.61 22.07 -3.67
C THR A 5 1.59 21.23 -2.83
N PRO A 6 1.32 21.00 -1.55
CA PRO A 6 2.22 20.20 -0.71
C PRO A 6 2.40 18.81 -1.34
N ARG A 7 3.61 18.26 -1.24
CA ARG A 7 3.93 16.91 -1.70
C ARG A 7 4.21 16.02 -0.50
N ASN A 8 3.21 15.86 0.36
CA ASN A 8 3.32 15.07 1.57
C ASN A 8 2.55 13.76 1.38
N ALA A 9 3.19 12.65 1.69
CA ALA A 9 2.61 11.31 1.56
C ALA A 9 2.67 10.56 2.89
N LEU A 10 1.63 9.78 3.20
CA LEU A 10 1.65 8.74 4.22
C LEU A 10 1.73 7.38 3.53
N VAL A 11 2.71 6.57 3.90
CA VAL A 11 2.87 5.18 3.42
C VAL A 11 2.77 4.23 4.60
N THR A 12 1.76 3.34 4.60
CA THR A 12 1.60 2.38 5.69
C THR A 12 2.46 1.12 5.48
N GLY A 13 2.95 0.51 6.60
CA GLY A 13 3.82 -0.67 6.53
C GLY A 13 5.13 -0.41 5.77
N ALA A 14 5.71 0.77 5.98
CA ALA A 14 6.73 1.30 5.09
C ALA A 14 8.18 1.05 5.54
N GLY A 15 8.41 0.44 6.72
CA GLY A 15 9.76 0.16 7.22
C GLY A 15 10.55 -0.83 6.35
N GLN A 16 9.87 -1.69 5.61
CA GLN A 16 10.46 -2.81 4.90
C GLN A 16 9.84 -3.04 3.51
N ARG A 17 10.47 -3.90 2.71
CA ARG A 17 9.94 -4.50 1.49
C ARG A 17 9.43 -3.46 0.47
N ILE A 18 8.23 -3.65 -0.08
CA ILE A 18 7.61 -2.77 -1.09
C ILE A 18 7.42 -1.36 -0.53
N GLY A 19 6.93 -1.24 0.71
CA GLY A 19 6.71 0.06 1.34
C GLY A 19 7.98 0.89 1.45
N ARG A 20 9.10 0.27 1.84
CA ARG A 20 10.42 0.91 1.88
C ARG A 20 10.84 1.47 0.51
N ALA A 21 10.68 0.66 -0.54
CA ALA A 21 11.02 1.10 -1.91
C ALA A 21 10.16 2.29 -2.35
N ILE A 22 8.85 2.26 -2.04
CA ILE A 22 7.94 3.36 -2.36
C ILE A 22 8.35 4.64 -1.63
N VAL A 23 8.68 4.57 -0.33
CA VAL A 23 9.16 5.74 0.44
C VAL A 23 10.39 6.36 -0.21
N PHE A 24 11.39 5.53 -0.50
CA PHE A 24 12.64 6.00 -1.08
C PHE A 24 12.44 6.63 -2.46
N ASP A 25 11.58 6.04 -3.29
CA ASP A 25 11.25 6.55 -4.62
C ASP A 25 10.48 7.88 -4.56
N LEU A 26 9.51 8.02 -3.64
CA LEU A 26 8.78 9.26 -3.43
C LEU A 26 9.68 10.38 -2.90
N ALA A 27 10.52 10.09 -1.91
CA ALA A 27 11.45 11.07 -1.36
C ALA A 27 12.41 11.59 -2.42
N ARG A 28 12.97 10.71 -3.28
CA ARG A 28 13.79 11.10 -4.43
C ARG A 28 13.03 11.94 -5.45
N ALA A 29 11.72 11.81 -5.53
CA ALA A 29 10.86 12.63 -6.38
C ALA A 29 10.43 13.96 -5.71
N GLY A 30 10.97 14.28 -4.53
CA GLY A 30 10.74 15.53 -3.79
C GLY A 30 9.42 15.52 -2.99
N TRP A 31 8.99 14.35 -2.51
CA TRP A 31 7.91 14.22 -1.52
C TRP A 31 8.50 14.17 -0.11
N SER A 32 7.82 14.79 0.85
CA SER A 32 8.01 14.51 2.28
C SER A 32 7.15 13.31 2.66
N VAL A 33 7.73 12.29 3.32
CA VAL A 33 7.04 11.03 3.52
C VAL A 33 6.92 10.66 5.01
N ALA A 34 5.69 10.48 5.48
CA ALA A 34 5.41 9.84 6.75
C ALA A 34 5.49 8.31 6.58
N VAL A 35 6.44 7.71 7.26
CA VAL A 35 6.78 6.27 7.23
C VAL A 35 6.08 5.60 8.39
N HIS A 36 4.92 4.97 8.13
CA HIS A 36 4.25 4.21 9.17
C HIS A 36 4.90 2.83 9.32
N TYR A 37 5.07 2.42 10.57
CA TYR A 37 5.53 1.09 10.97
C TYR A 37 4.77 0.60 12.21
N HIS A 38 4.76 -0.73 12.43
CA HIS A 38 4.28 -1.34 13.67
C HIS A 38 5.46 -1.86 14.49
N HIS A 39 6.03 -3.02 14.14
CA HIS A 39 7.15 -3.63 14.89
C HIS A 39 8.53 -3.28 14.34
N SER A 40 8.64 -2.78 13.11
CA SER A 40 9.90 -2.53 12.39
C SER A 40 10.49 -1.13 12.69
N ALA A 41 10.66 -0.80 13.98
CA ALA A 41 11.14 0.53 14.39
C ALA A 41 12.58 0.83 13.95
N ASP A 42 13.47 -0.16 14.02
CA ASP A 42 14.86 0.00 13.60
C ASP A 42 14.97 0.17 12.08
N GLU A 43 14.24 -0.61 11.32
CA GLU A 43 14.18 -0.52 9.87
C GLU A 43 13.60 0.83 9.42
N ALA A 44 12.55 1.32 10.11
CA ALA A 44 12.00 2.65 9.84
C ALA A 44 13.03 3.76 10.12
N ARG A 45 13.75 3.68 11.24
CA ARG A 45 14.84 4.64 11.56
C ARG A 45 15.96 4.62 10.51
N ASN A 46 16.39 3.43 10.12
CA ASN A 46 17.42 3.25 9.10
C ASN A 46 16.96 3.82 7.74
N LEU A 47 15.71 3.56 7.35
CA LEU A 47 15.15 4.12 6.12
C LEU A 47 15.12 5.64 6.14
N ILE A 48 14.70 6.25 7.26
CA ILE A 48 14.68 7.72 7.41
C ILE A 48 16.08 8.28 7.26
N LYS A 49 17.07 7.65 7.92
CA LYS A 49 18.47 8.07 7.80
C LYS A 49 18.95 8.03 6.34
N GLU A 50 18.70 6.93 5.63
CA GLU A 50 19.07 6.78 4.22
C GLU A 50 18.38 7.83 3.32
N VAL A 51 17.08 8.10 3.56
CA VAL A 51 16.33 9.14 2.84
C VAL A 51 16.94 10.51 3.08
N THR A 52 17.27 10.84 4.35
CA THR A 52 17.86 12.12 4.73
C THR A 52 19.28 12.27 4.16
N ASP A 53 20.10 11.24 4.24
CA ASP A 53 21.46 11.23 3.66
C ASP A 53 21.42 11.44 2.13
N ALA A 54 20.31 11.03 1.47
CA ALA A 54 20.08 11.26 0.04
C ALA A 54 19.42 12.62 -0.26
N GLY A 55 19.25 13.49 0.74
CA GLY A 55 18.66 14.84 0.60
C GLY A 55 17.14 14.89 0.52
N GLY A 56 16.45 13.79 0.89
CA GLY A 56 14.98 13.73 1.01
C GLY A 56 14.48 14.02 2.42
N GLU A 57 13.16 14.01 2.58
CA GLU A 57 12.49 14.19 3.87
C GLU A 57 11.61 12.99 4.21
N ALA A 58 11.80 12.41 5.39
CA ALA A 58 10.93 11.38 5.91
C ALA A 58 10.86 11.43 7.44
N VAL A 59 9.72 11.02 8.01
CA VAL A 59 9.50 10.91 9.45
C VAL A 59 8.86 9.57 9.79
N ALA A 60 9.18 9.00 10.95
CA ALA A 60 8.59 7.76 11.44
C ALA A 60 7.30 8.03 12.23
N VAL A 61 6.25 7.26 11.98
CA VAL A 61 4.99 7.34 12.72
C VAL A 61 4.56 5.91 13.11
N PRO A 62 4.63 5.54 14.40
CA PRO A 62 4.22 4.22 14.85
C PRO A 62 2.70 4.11 14.96
N ALA A 63 2.15 2.95 14.63
CA ALA A 63 0.79 2.55 14.96
C ALA A 63 0.61 1.04 14.82
N ASP A 64 -0.31 0.46 15.57
CA ASP A 64 -0.88 -0.86 15.29
C ASP A 64 -2.20 -0.65 14.52
N LEU A 65 -2.21 -1.03 13.24
CA LEU A 65 -3.39 -0.90 12.38
C LEU A 65 -4.49 -1.91 12.70
N GLY A 66 -4.21 -2.93 13.51
CA GLY A 66 -5.22 -3.82 14.08
C GLY A 66 -6.00 -3.20 15.24
N ILE A 67 -5.60 -2.02 15.72
CA ILE A 67 -6.25 -1.29 16.80
C ILE A 67 -6.87 -0.01 16.23
N GLU A 68 -8.22 0.08 16.25
CA GLU A 68 -8.97 1.16 15.59
C GLU A 68 -8.55 2.55 16.05
N GLU A 69 -8.30 2.74 17.36
CA GLU A 69 -7.88 4.01 17.94
C GLU A 69 -6.53 4.46 17.38
N GLN A 70 -5.57 3.52 17.22
CA GLN A 70 -4.26 3.82 16.68
C GLN A 70 -4.32 4.07 15.16
N ALA A 71 -5.09 3.27 14.42
CA ALA A 71 -5.33 3.47 12.99
C ALA A 71 -5.95 4.86 12.72
N SER A 72 -6.92 5.26 13.54
CA SER A 72 -7.60 6.56 13.44
C SER A 72 -6.69 7.74 13.79
N ALA A 73 -5.74 7.56 14.71
CA ALA A 73 -4.79 8.58 15.12
C ALA A 73 -3.60 8.75 14.14
N LEU A 74 -3.37 7.79 13.26
CA LEU A 74 -2.18 7.76 12.41
C LEU A 74 -2.09 8.93 11.44
N LEU A 75 -3.17 9.26 10.71
CA LEU A 75 -3.14 10.38 9.76
C LEU A 75 -2.94 11.72 10.46
N PRO A 76 -3.67 12.07 11.54
CA PRO A 76 -3.40 13.29 12.32
C PRO A 76 -1.94 13.38 12.80
N ALA A 77 -1.36 12.28 13.28
CA ALA A 77 0.03 12.25 13.72
C ALA A 77 1.02 12.50 12.57
N ALA A 78 0.75 11.94 11.39
CA ALA A 78 1.56 12.18 10.20
C ALA A 78 1.48 13.65 9.76
N GLU A 79 0.28 14.24 9.74
CA GLU A 79 0.09 15.65 9.39
C GLU A 79 0.73 16.62 10.38
N ALA A 80 0.71 16.29 11.66
CA ALA A 80 1.41 17.07 12.68
C ALA A 80 2.93 17.09 12.47
N ALA A 81 3.48 16.03 11.87
CA ALA A 81 4.91 15.89 11.64
C ALA A 81 5.41 16.53 10.32
N ILE A 82 4.64 16.45 9.22
CA ILE A 82 5.09 16.91 7.90
C ILE A 82 4.10 17.84 7.17
N GLY A 83 3.03 18.23 7.81
CA GLY A 83 1.97 19.04 7.22
C GLY A 83 0.93 18.23 6.45
N PRO A 84 -0.02 18.91 5.77
CA PRO A 84 -1.18 18.28 5.13
C PRO A 84 -0.78 17.15 4.16
N ILE A 85 -1.40 15.99 4.33
CA ILE A 85 -1.16 14.80 3.49
C ILE A 85 -2.06 14.85 2.26
N VAL A 86 -1.47 14.78 1.06
CA VAL A 86 -2.21 14.74 -0.22
C VAL A 86 -2.05 13.42 -0.97
N CYS A 87 -1.26 12.49 -0.43
CA CYS A 87 -1.12 11.14 -0.96
C CYS A 87 -1.14 10.13 0.19
N LEU A 88 -2.10 9.20 0.16
CA LEU A 88 -2.18 8.07 1.09
C LEU A 88 -1.88 6.78 0.34
N ILE A 89 -0.88 6.03 0.78
CA ILE A 89 -0.56 4.70 0.21
C ILE A 89 -0.80 3.64 1.28
N ASN A 90 -1.90 2.91 1.14
CA ASN A 90 -2.26 1.77 1.98
C ASN A 90 -1.46 0.55 1.51
N ASN A 91 -0.27 0.35 2.11
CA ASN A 91 0.63 -0.75 1.77
C ASN A 91 0.76 -1.78 2.90
N ALA A 92 0.49 -1.42 4.16
CA ALA A 92 0.51 -2.36 5.28
C ALA A 92 -0.39 -3.57 4.99
N SER A 93 0.09 -4.75 5.33
CA SER A 93 -0.64 -6.00 5.11
C SER A 93 -0.18 -7.08 6.07
N THR A 94 -1.13 -7.78 6.66
CA THR A 94 -0.93 -9.08 7.27
C THR A 94 -1.12 -10.16 6.21
N PHE A 95 -0.29 -11.20 6.23
CA PHE A 95 -0.30 -12.30 5.26
C PHE A 95 0.01 -13.61 5.97
N GLU A 96 -1.04 -14.28 6.44
CA GLU A 96 -0.97 -15.57 7.13
C GLU A 96 -1.64 -16.64 6.28
N SER A 97 -1.12 -17.87 6.37
CA SER A 97 -1.67 -18.99 5.60
C SER A 97 -2.90 -19.57 6.29
N ASP A 98 -4.01 -19.62 5.58
CA ASP A 98 -5.22 -20.34 5.99
C ASP A 98 -6.00 -20.87 4.79
N THR A 99 -6.98 -21.72 5.08
CA THR A 99 -7.96 -22.25 4.12
C THR A 99 -9.34 -22.22 4.78
N ILE A 100 -10.38 -22.53 4.04
CA ILE A 100 -11.74 -22.67 4.61
C ILE A 100 -11.81 -23.70 5.76
N LYS A 101 -10.85 -24.62 5.84
CA LYS A 101 -10.79 -25.66 6.88
C LYS A 101 -9.97 -25.25 8.10
N THR A 102 -9.07 -24.28 7.96
CA THR A 102 -8.09 -23.91 9.00
C THR A 102 -8.22 -22.45 9.46
N ALA A 103 -9.01 -21.63 8.77
CA ALA A 103 -9.25 -20.25 9.16
C ALA A 103 -9.87 -20.18 10.56
N THR A 104 -9.37 -19.27 11.39
CA THR A 104 -9.83 -19.00 12.74
C THR A 104 -10.32 -17.56 12.86
N ARG A 105 -10.91 -17.23 14.02
CA ARG A 105 -11.29 -15.85 14.32
C ARG A 105 -10.08 -14.93 14.32
N GLU A 106 -8.94 -15.40 14.83
CA GLU A 106 -7.69 -14.65 14.93
C GLU A 106 -7.13 -14.34 13.53
N THR A 107 -7.06 -15.33 12.61
CA THR A 107 -6.60 -15.08 11.23
C THR A 107 -7.57 -14.18 10.47
N TRP A 108 -8.87 -14.34 10.69
CA TRP A 108 -9.89 -13.47 10.12
C TRP A 108 -9.70 -12.02 10.57
N ASP A 109 -9.66 -11.78 11.89
CA ASP A 109 -9.53 -10.42 12.43
C ASP A 109 -8.20 -9.79 11.99
N ALA A 110 -7.07 -10.51 12.07
CA ALA A 110 -5.77 -9.99 11.65
C ALA A 110 -5.76 -9.51 10.19
N HIS A 111 -6.40 -10.26 9.28
CA HIS A 111 -6.46 -9.86 7.87
C HIS A 111 -7.47 -8.74 7.64
N LEU A 112 -8.68 -8.83 8.19
CA LEU A 112 -9.73 -7.85 7.90
C LEU A 112 -9.44 -6.50 8.56
N GLU A 113 -8.92 -6.47 9.78
CA GLU A 113 -8.59 -5.22 10.48
C GLU A 113 -7.45 -4.48 9.78
N VAL A 114 -6.33 -5.16 9.51
CA VAL A 114 -5.15 -4.51 8.94
C VAL A 114 -5.30 -4.22 7.44
N ASN A 115 -5.84 -5.18 6.66
CA ASN A 115 -5.84 -5.07 5.20
C ASN A 115 -7.06 -4.35 4.63
N LEU A 116 -8.16 -4.21 5.40
CA LEU A 116 -9.41 -3.62 4.90
C LEU A 116 -9.95 -2.52 5.83
N ARG A 117 -10.12 -2.81 7.13
CA ARG A 117 -10.70 -1.83 8.09
C ARG A 117 -9.81 -0.60 8.22
N ALA A 118 -8.49 -0.80 8.44
CA ALA A 118 -7.55 0.32 8.56
C ALA A 118 -7.48 1.19 7.30
N PRO A 119 -7.35 0.66 6.06
CA PRO A 119 -7.48 1.45 4.83
C PRO A 119 -8.79 2.24 4.73
N PHE A 120 -9.91 1.67 5.19
CA PHE A 120 -11.19 2.39 5.23
C PHE A 120 -11.12 3.60 6.17
N LEU A 121 -10.67 3.42 7.41
CA LEU A 121 -10.54 4.48 8.42
C LEU A 121 -9.57 5.58 7.96
N LEU A 122 -8.41 5.18 7.45
CA LEU A 122 -7.41 6.11 6.92
C LEU A 122 -7.96 6.91 5.73
N SER A 123 -8.76 6.29 4.85
CA SER A 123 -9.38 6.98 3.72
C SER A 123 -10.43 7.99 4.17
N GLN A 124 -11.21 7.68 5.23
CA GLN A 124 -12.15 8.63 5.83
C GLN A 124 -11.40 9.82 6.45
N ALA A 125 -10.36 9.54 7.24
CA ALA A 125 -9.54 10.60 7.85
C ALA A 125 -8.87 11.48 6.78
N PHE A 126 -8.30 10.86 5.74
CA PHE A 126 -7.66 11.55 4.63
C PHE A 126 -8.61 12.51 3.90
N HIS A 127 -9.82 12.05 3.57
CA HIS A 127 -10.81 12.90 2.91
C HIS A 127 -11.23 14.08 3.80
N LYS A 128 -11.42 13.82 5.10
CA LYS A 128 -11.80 14.87 6.07
C LYS A 128 -10.72 15.93 6.27
N ALA A 129 -9.44 15.52 6.21
CA ALA A 129 -8.29 16.40 6.45
C ALA A 129 -7.77 17.10 5.19
N LEU A 130 -8.22 16.67 4.00
CA LEU A 130 -7.74 17.24 2.73
C LEU A 130 -8.08 18.73 2.69
N PRO A 131 -7.10 19.64 2.48
CA PRO A 131 -7.34 21.08 2.42
C PRO A 131 -8.33 21.46 1.31
N ASP A 132 -9.13 22.49 1.54
CA ASP A 132 -10.09 23.00 0.56
C ASP A 132 -9.40 23.34 -0.77
N GLY A 133 -9.95 22.83 -1.87
CA GLY A 133 -9.41 23.04 -3.21
C GLY A 133 -8.18 22.18 -3.54
N ALA A 134 -7.65 21.39 -2.60
CA ALA A 134 -6.58 20.45 -2.88
C ALA A 134 -7.10 19.19 -3.61
N HIS A 135 -6.21 18.55 -4.36
CA HIS A 135 -6.48 17.25 -5.00
C HIS A 135 -5.64 16.15 -4.34
N GLY A 136 -6.34 15.12 -3.87
CA GLY A 136 -5.74 13.99 -3.17
C GLY A 136 -5.60 12.73 -4.04
N ASN A 137 -4.71 11.83 -3.62
CA ASN A 137 -4.58 10.49 -4.18
C ASN A 137 -4.57 9.44 -3.07
N ILE A 138 -5.37 8.41 -3.22
CA ILE A 138 -5.29 7.19 -2.42
C ILE A 138 -4.84 6.05 -3.34
N ILE A 139 -3.79 5.33 -2.94
CA ILE A 139 -3.28 4.17 -3.66
C ILE A 139 -3.30 2.97 -2.71
N ASN A 140 -4.06 1.94 -3.06
CA ASN A 140 -4.17 0.71 -2.28
C ASN A 140 -3.27 -0.37 -2.89
N ILE A 141 -2.33 -0.91 -2.12
CA ILE A 141 -1.57 -2.09 -2.52
C ILE A 141 -2.44 -3.31 -2.24
N ILE A 142 -3.04 -3.81 -3.31
CA ILE A 142 -3.99 -4.92 -3.30
C ILE A 142 -3.21 -6.23 -3.45
N ASP A 143 -3.56 -7.06 -4.36
CA ASP A 143 -2.88 -8.27 -4.82
C ASP A 143 -3.53 -8.70 -6.15
N GLN A 144 -2.75 -9.19 -7.10
CA GLN A 144 -3.29 -9.74 -8.35
C GLN A 144 -4.26 -10.91 -8.11
N ARG A 145 -4.12 -11.61 -6.98
CA ARG A 145 -4.96 -12.75 -6.55
C ARG A 145 -6.46 -12.44 -6.58
N VAL A 146 -6.87 -11.18 -6.41
CA VAL A 146 -8.30 -10.81 -6.47
C VAL A 146 -8.92 -11.03 -7.86
N TRP A 147 -8.10 -11.21 -8.90
CA TRP A 147 -8.54 -11.57 -10.26
C TRP A 147 -8.30 -13.03 -10.61
N ASN A 148 -7.56 -13.77 -9.78
CA ASN A 148 -7.28 -15.19 -9.96
C ASN A 148 -7.36 -15.90 -8.61
N LEU A 149 -8.59 -16.16 -8.16
CA LEU A 149 -8.88 -16.73 -6.84
C LEU A 149 -8.36 -18.16 -6.72
N THR A 150 -7.74 -18.47 -5.57
CA THR A 150 -7.32 -19.82 -5.20
C THR A 150 -7.93 -20.21 -3.85
N PRO A 151 -8.01 -21.50 -3.51
CA PRO A 151 -8.57 -21.93 -2.21
C PRO A 151 -7.67 -21.62 -1.02
N ASP A 152 -6.39 -21.27 -1.27
CA ASP A 152 -5.42 -20.98 -0.23
C ASP A 152 -5.44 -19.49 0.16
N PHE A 153 -4.99 -19.18 1.38
CA PHE A 153 -4.99 -17.82 1.91
C PHE A 153 -6.38 -17.18 1.88
N THR A 154 -7.38 -17.92 2.38
CA THR A 154 -8.79 -17.58 2.22
C THR A 154 -9.13 -16.22 2.81
N THR A 155 -8.82 -15.99 4.11
CA THR A 155 -9.18 -14.72 4.77
C THR A 155 -8.33 -13.54 4.26
N TYR A 156 -7.07 -13.77 3.92
CA TYR A 156 -6.25 -12.79 3.21
C TYR A 156 -6.88 -12.38 1.87
N THR A 157 -7.23 -13.36 1.04
CA THR A 157 -7.85 -13.10 -0.27
C THR A 157 -9.15 -12.33 -0.14
N LEU A 158 -9.99 -12.67 0.84
CA LEU A 158 -11.22 -11.92 1.14
C LEU A 158 -10.92 -10.47 1.53
N SER A 159 -9.91 -10.24 2.38
CA SER A 159 -9.52 -8.88 2.77
C SER A 159 -9.05 -8.03 1.58
N LYS A 160 -8.26 -8.61 0.67
CA LYS A 160 -7.78 -7.93 -0.53
C LYS A 160 -8.88 -7.73 -1.58
N ALA A 161 -9.80 -8.68 -1.73
CA ALA A 161 -11.00 -8.52 -2.57
C ALA A 161 -11.91 -7.40 -2.03
N GLY A 162 -12.08 -7.33 -0.70
CA GLY A 162 -12.76 -6.22 -0.03
C GLY A 162 -12.07 -4.88 -0.29
N LEU A 163 -10.74 -4.83 -0.22
CA LEU A 163 -9.95 -3.62 -0.51
C LEU A 163 -10.07 -3.18 -1.97
N TRP A 164 -10.17 -4.14 -2.91
CA TRP A 164 -10.47 -3.85 -4.32
C TRP A 164 -11.86 -3.24 -4.48
N GLY A 165 -12.88 -3.82 -3.85
CA GLY A 165 -14.23 -3.25 -3.84
C GLY A 165 -14.25 -1.84 -3.21
N LEU A 166 -13.57 -1.66 -2.08
CA LEU A 166 -13.42 -0.36 -1.41
C LEU A 166 -12.76 0.68 -2.32
N THR A 167 -11.73 0.30 -3.08
CA THR A 167 -11.05 1.17 -4.05
C THR A 167 -12.04 1.76 -5.07
N GLN A 168 -12.91 0.93 -5.62
CA GLN A 168 -13.92 1.34 -6.61
C GLN A 168 -15.03 2.23 -5.99
N ILE A 169 -15.46 1.89 -4.78
CA ILE A 169 -16.46 2.67 -4.03
C ILE A 169 -15.91 4.07 -3.74
N LEU A 170 -14.70 4.15 -3.16
CA LEU A 170 -14.07 5.42 -2.79
C LEU A 170 -13.75 6.28 -4.02
N ALA A 171 -13.34 5.68 -5.14
CA ALA A 171 -13.09 6.42 -6.38
C ALA A 171 -14.33 7.18 -6.87
N ARG A 172 -15.51 6.63 -6.63
CA ARG A 172 -16.79 7.30 -6.97
C ARG A 172 -17.24 8.28 -5.89
N ALA A 173 -17.09 7.89 -4.63
CA ALA A 173 -17.60 8.67 -3.51
C ALA A 173 -16.78 9.95 -3.25
N LEU A 174 -15.47 9.94 -3.53
CA LEU A 174 -14.55 11.03 -3.19
C LEU A 174 -14.19 11.92 -4.41
N ALA A 175 -14.68 11.58 -5.61
CA ALA A 175 -14.50 12.41 -6.78
C ALA A 175 -15.30 13.72 -6.64
N PRO A 176 -14.82 14.86 -7.20
CA PRO A 176 -13.58 15.02 -7.98
C PRO A 176 -12.33 15.31 -7.11
N ALA A 177 -12.48 15.48 -5.80
CA ALA A 177 -11.39 15.92 -4.92
C ALA A 177 -10.29 14.87 -4.76
N VAL A 178 -10.66 13.58 -4.71
CA VAL A 178 -9.71 12.48 -4.48
C VAL A 178 -9.83 11.42 -5.57
N ARG A 179 -8.71 11.03 -6.16
CA ARG A 179 -8.60 9.85 -7.01
C ARG A 179 -8.17 8.66 -6.17
N VAL A 180 -8.79 7.50 -6.40
CA VAL A 180 -8.48 6.28 -5.66
C VAL A 180 -8.22 5.15 -6.66
N ASN A 181 -7.03 4.54 -6.57
CA ASN A 181 -6.63 3.45 -7.44
C ASN A 181 -5.94 2.34 -6.64
N GLY A 182 -5.81 1.18 -7.26
CA GLY A 182 -5.11 0.03 -6.71
C GLY A 182 -3.88 -0.35 -7.54
N ILE A 183 -2.95 -1.02 -6.89
CA ILE A 183 -1.87 -1.76 -7.54
C ILE A 183 -1.99 -3.20 -7.06
N GLY A 184 -1.97 -4.16 -7.98
CA GLY A 184 -1.98 -5.59 -7.70
C GLY A 184 -0.61 -6.19 -8.00
N PRO A 185 0.29 -6.27 -7.01
CA PRO A 185 1.57 -6.93 -7.18
C PRO A 185 1.40 -8.43 -7.42
N GLY A 186 2.32 -9.01 -8.20
CA GLY A 186 2.64 -10.43 -8.18
C GLY A 186 3.79 -10.73 -7.22
N PRO A 187 4.44 -11.90 -7.34
CA PRO A 187 5.58 -12.30 -6.53
C PRO A 187 6.74 -11.33 -6.70
N THR A 188 6.86 -10.41 -5.76
CA THR A 188 7.85 -9.32 -5.79
C THR A 188 9.03 -9.65 -4.89
N LEU A 189 8.76 -10.08 -3.66
CA LEU A 189 9.76 -10.44 -2.67
C LEU A 189 9.35 -11.75 -2.00
N GLN A 190 10.31 -12.63 -1.76
CA GLN A 190 10.09 -13.90 -1.07
C GLN A 190 9.28 -13.68 0.22
N SER A 191 8.24 -14.48 0.43
CA SER A 191 7.46 -14.45 1.67
C SER A 191 8.17 -15.24 2.77
N VAL A 192 7.74 -15.04 4.02
CA VAL A 192 8.25 -15.81 5.17
C VAL A 192 7.83 -17.29 5.11
N HIS A 193 6.87 -17.62 4.25
CA HIS A 193 6.33 -18.98 4.05
C HIS A 193 7.00 -19.72 2.89
N GLN A 194 7.98 -19.13 2.21
CA GLN A 194 8.64 -19.69 1.03
C GLN A 194 10.14 -19.80 1.24
N ASN A 195 10.77 -20.82 0.66
CA ASN A 195 12.21 -20.83 0.45
C ASN A 195 12.60 -20.13 -0.88
N ALA A 196 13.88 -19.92 -1.11
CA ALA A 196 14.38 -19.21 -2.28
C ALA A 196 14.10 -19.95 -3.60
N ASP A 197 14.15 -21.28 -3.58
CA ASP A 197 13.93 -22.10 -4.77
C ASP A 197 12.44 -22.09 -5.14
N ASP A 198 11.53 -22.26 -4.18
CA ASP A 198 10.09 -22.17 -4.41
C ASP A 198 9.70 -20.80 -4.98
N PHE A 199 10.28 -19.72 -4.42
CA PHE A 199 10.04 -18.38 -4.94
C PHE A 199 10.57 -18.20 -6.36
N ALA A 200 11.73 -18.79 -6.68
CA ALA A 200 12.30 -18.74 -8.03
C ALA A 200 11.45 -19.51 -9.05
N GLU A 201 10.89 -20.65 -8.66
CA GLU A 201 10.00 -21.42 -9.53
C GLU A 201 8.67 -20.68 -9.78
N GLU A 202 8.15 -19.95 -8.78
CA GLU A 202 6.88 -19.24 -8.90
C GLU A 202 6.89 -18.23 -10.07
N TRP A 203 7.93 -17.39 -10.17
CA TRP A 203 7.94 -16.36 -11.23
C TRP A 203 8.39 -16.88 -12.60
N LYS A 204 9.08 -18.04 -12.67
CA LYS A 204 9.48 -18.65 -13.95
C LYS A 204 8.28 -19.13 -14.78
N VAL A 205 7.21 -19.58 -14.13
CA VAL A 205 6.00 -20.08 -14.79
C VAL A 205 5.02 -18.98 -15.19
N MET A 206 5.30 -17.73 -14.82
CA MET A 206 4.47 -16.59 -15.23
C MET A 206 4.61 -16.28 -16.71
N PRO A 207 3.61 -15.64 -17.36
CA PRO A 207 3.67 -15.29 -18.77
C PRO A 207 4.94 -14.53 -19.21
N LEU A 208 5.43 -13.59 -18.40
CA LEU A 208 6.67 -12.86 -18.71
C LEU A 208 7.94 -13.54 -18.21
N ALA A 209 7.84 -14.65 -17.49
CA ALA A 209 8.95 -15.42 -16.92
C ALA A 209 10.01 -14.54 -16.21
N ARG A 210 9.57 -13.55 -15.46
CA ARG A 210 10.43 -12.62 -14.72
C ARG A 210 9.89 -12.31 -13.35
N GLN A 211 10.80 -12.14 -12.38
CA GLN A 211 10.46 -11.62 -11.07
C GLN A 211 10.01 -10.15 -11.18
N VAL A 212 8.91 -9.81 -10.51
CA VAL A 212 8.52 -8.42 -10.30
C VAL A 212 9.46 -7.80 -9.27
N GLN A 213 9.99 -6.62 -9.55
CA GLN A 213 10.85 -5.90 -8.63
C GLN A 213 10.07 -4.80 -7.89
N PRO A 214 10.46 -4.42 -6.65
CA PRO A 214 9.85 -3.29 -5.95
C PRO A 214 9.80 -2.01 -6.78
N GLU A 215 10.80 -1.79 -7.65
CA GLU A 215 10.87 -0.65 -8.57
C GLU A 215 9.77 -0.68 -9.64
N ASP A 216 9.27 -1.87 -10.01
CA ASP A 216 8.11 -1.99 -10.91
C ASP A 216 6.85 -1.44 -10.25
N ILE A 217 6.67 -1.70 -8.95
CA ILE A 217 5.59 -1.13 -8.14
C ILE A 217 5.75 0.39 -8.02
N CYS A 218 6.96 0.89 -7.76
CA CYS A 218 7.23 2.33 -7.71
C CYS A 218 6.88 3.03 -9.03
N ARG A 219 7.15 2.39 -10.18
CA ARG A 219 6.75 2.91 -11.49
C ARG A 219 5.24 3.03 -11.64
N ALA A 220 4.48 2.05 -11.14
CA ALA A 220 3.02 2.10 -11.14
C ALA A 220 2.49 3.20 -10.22
N VAL A 221 3.06 3.38 -9.03
CA VAL A 221 2.74 4.52 -8.13
C VAL A 221 2.94 5.85 -8.87
N ARG A 222 4.10 6.06 -9.49
CA ARG A 222 4.37 7.29 -10.24
C ARG A 222 3.42 7.50 -11.42
N PHE A 223 3.07 6.43 -12.13
CA PHE A 223 2.08 6.50 -13.21
C PHE A 223 0.73 7.01 -12.68
N ILE A 224 0.21 6.42 -11.60
CA ILE A 224 -1.05 6.84 -10.98
C ILE A 224 -1.00 8.31 -10.56
N LEU A 225 0.08 8.73 -9.88
CA LEU A 225 0.25 10.10 -9.41
C LEU A 225 0.24 11.12 -10.57
N LYS A 226 0.83 10.75 -11.72
CA LYS A 226 0.95 11.61 -12.90
C LYS A 226 -0.23 11.54 -13.87
N SER A 227 -1.22 10.66 -13.62
CA SER A 227 -2.33 10.39 -14.55
C SER A 227 -3.66 10.93 -14.00
N PRO A 228 -3.99 12.22 -14.19
CA PRO A 228 -5.14 12.87 -13.54
C PRO A 228 -6.51 12.30 -13.98
N ALA A 229 -6.59 11.63 -15.11
CA ALA A 229 -7.81 11.01 -15.62
C ALA A 229 -8.01 9.55 -15.16
N VAL A 230 -7.10 9.00 -14.31
CA VAL A 230 -7.17 7.61 -13.84
C VAL A 230 -7.70 7.56 -12.41
N THR A 231 -8.86 6.93 -12.23
CA THR A 231 -9.45 6.62 -10.91
C THR A 231 -10.27 5.34 -10.99
N GLY A 232 -10.42 4.62 -9.87
CA GLY A 232 -11.18 3.37 -9.76
C GLY A 232 -10.54 2.18 -10.48
N GLN A 233 -9.25 2.24 -10.82
CA GLN A 233 -8.54 1.19 -11.53
C GLN A 233 -7.62 0.41 -10.61
N MET A 234 -7.39 -0.88 -10.91
CA MET A 234 -6.26 -1.65 -10.39
C MET A 234 -5.27 -1.92 -11.54
N ILE A 235 -4.01 -1.61 -11.30
CA ILE A 235 -2.92 -1.93 -12.23
C ILE A 235 -2.23 -3.19 -11.71
N ALA A 236 -2.37 -4.31 -12.42
CA ALA A 236 -1.62 -5.52 -12.13
C ALA A 236 -0.15 -5.32 -12.53
N VAL A 237 0.74 -5.51 -11.56
CA VAL A 237 2.20 -5.50 -11.75
C VAL A 237 2.70 -6.87 -11.28
N ASP A 238 2.44 -7.89 -12.09
CA ASP A 238 2.47 -9.30 -11.68
C ASP A 238 3.11 -10.23 -12.73
N ALA A 239 3.80 -9.69 -13.70
CA ALA A 239 4.38 -10.43 -14.82
C ALA A 239 3.35 -11.29 -15.59
N GLY A 240 2.05 -10.94 -15.48
CA GLY A 240 0.95 -11.65 -16.14
C GLY A 240 0.34 -12.78 -15.32
N GLN A 241 0.70 -12.94 -14.05
CA GLN A 241 0.24 -14.03 -13.18
C GLN A 241 -1.29 -14.16 -13.14
N HIS A 242 -2.02 -13.03 -13.09
CA HIS A 242 -3.50 -13.04 -13.04
C HIS A 242 -4.16 -13.67 -14.28
N MET A 243 -3.45 -13.79 -15.41
CA MET A 243 -3.97 -14.41 -16.64
C MET A 243 -3.82 -15.95 -16.63
N GLY A 244 -3.16 -16.50 -15.62
CA GLY A 244 -2.83 -17.92 -15.51
C GLY A 244 -1.35 -18.20 -15.77
N MET A 245 -0.92 -19.41 -15.38
CA MET A 245 0.44 -19.89 -15.65
C MET A 245 0.56 -20.35 -17.11
N ARG A 246 1.79 -20.39 -17.60
CA ARG A 246 2.12 -20.99 -18.91
C ARG A 246 1.90 -22.49 -18.91
#